data_e85a64cd68401b92b5f4502a63c870d2
#
_entry.id   e85a64cd68401b92b5f4502a63c870d2
#
_cell.length_a   1.000
_cell.length_b   1.000
_cell.length_c   1.000
_cell.angle_alpha   90.00
_cell.angle_beta   90.00
_cell.angle_gamma   90.00
#
_symmetry.space_group_name_H-M   'P 1'
#
loop_
_entity.id
_entity.type
_entity.pdbx_description
1 polymer ?
#
loop_
_entity_poly.entity_id
_entity_poly.type
_entity_poly.pdbx_seq_one_letter_code
_entity_poly.pdbx_strand_id
1 'polypeptide(L)'
;SKLQALSLDDIRDTSFWEEVNASSDGNFGTPEKTDISIQLKWLPQAQFMGYYVALDKGYYKDAGLNVTITPGGGDISETTAVNNGTVDFGQTWVSNLIAADAGGMDLVEVSQLFQRSGLDLVYKLDTFKAE
;
A
#
# COMPACT_ATOMS: atom_id res chain seq x y z
N SER A 1 -24.61 9.57 0.18
CA SER A 1 -23.61 9.06 1.14
C SER A 1 -22.29 9.73 0.85
N LYS A 2 -21.42 9.94 1.86
CA LYS A 2 -20.09 10.54 1.67
C LYS A 2 -19.25 9.76 0.63
N LEU A 3 -19.37 8.45 0.59
CA LEU A 3 -18.68 7.59 -0.37
C LEU A 3 -19.04 7.86 -1.85
N GLN A 4 -20.25 8.37 -2.11
CA GLN A 4 -20.66 8.70 -3.50
C GLN A 4 -20.06 10.02 -4.00
N ALA A 5 -19.49 10.84 -3.10
CA ALA A 5 -18.87 12.11 -3.44
C ALA A 5 -17.37 12.01 -3.73
N LEU A 6 -16.73 10.88 -3.37
CA LEU A 6 -15.32 10.65 -3.62
C LEU A 6 -15.07 10.21 -5.06
N SER A 7 -14.14 10.85 -5.74
CA SER A 7 -13.57 10.41 -7.01
C SER A 7 -12.25 9.65 -6.77
N LEU A 8 -11.76 8.95 -7.78
CA LEU A 8 -10.43 8.32 -7.70
C LEU A 8 -9.32 9.37 -7.58
N ASP A 9 -9.52 10.54 -8.16
CA ASP A 9 -8.55 11.63 -8.12
C ASP A 9 -8.46 12.26 -6.72
N ASP A 10 -9.50 12.12 -5.89
CA ASP A 10 -9.50 12.62 -4.51
C ASP A 10 -8.67 11.73 -3.56
N ILE A 11 -8.42 10.47 -3.94
CA ILE A 11 -7.76 9.47 -3.08
C ILE A 11 -6.44 8.94 -3.67
N ARG A 12 -6.08 9.35 -4.90
CA ARG A 12 -4.89 8.88 -5.59
C ARG A 12 -4.05 10.05 -6.09
N ASP A 13 -2.78 10.04 -5.75
CA ASP A 13 -1.79 10.96 -6.29
C ASP A 13 -0.86 10.21 -7.25
N THR A 14 -0.89 10.57 -8.54
CA THR A 14 -0.04 10.00 -9.58
C THR A 14 1.24 10.79 -9.83
N SER A 15 1.41 11.95 -9.20
CA SER A 15 2.56 12.83 -9.42
C SER A 15 3.89 12.14 -9.12
N PHE A 16 3.94 11.36 -8.05
CA PHE A 16 5.11 10.56 -7.68
C PHE A 16 5.51 9.55 -8.76
N TRP A 17 4.51 8.87 -9.33
CA TRP A 17 4.74 7.90 -10.42
C TRP A 17 5.19 8.58 -11.70
N GLU A 18 4.63 9.73 -12.02
CA GLU A 18 5.02 10.53 -13.19
C GLU A 18 6.46 11.02 -13.05
N GLU A 19 6.86 11.50 -11.87
CA GLU A 19 8.22 11.92 -11.58
C GLU A 19 9.22 10.75 -11.68
N VAL A 20 8.90 9.60 -11.09
CA VAL A 20 9.71 8.38 -11.18
C VAL A 20 9.89 7.93 -12.63
N ASN A 21 8.82 7.93 -13.43
CA ASN A 21 8.91 7.56 -14.85
C ASN A 21 9.68 8.59 -15.70
N ALA A 22 9.68 9.85 -15.33
CA ALA A 22 10.44 10.89 -16.00
C ALA A 22 11.95 10.77 -15.70
N SER A 23 12.33 10.17 -14.58
CA SER A 23 13.71 9.89 -14.20
C SER A 23 14.21 8.62 -14.88
N SER A 24 14.51 8.71 -16.18
CA SER A 24 14.90 7.55 -17.00
C SER A 24 16.25 6.91 -16.65
N ASP A 25 17.06 7.59 -15.84
CA ASP A 25 18.40 7.14 -15.38
C ASP A 25 18.37 6.48 -14.00
N GLY A 26 17.20 6.40 -13.35
CA GLY A 26 17.05 5.85 -12.01
C GLY A 26 17.67 6.72 -10.90
N ASN A 27 18.05 7.96 -11.22
CA ASN A 27 18.57 8.91 -10.25
C ASN A 27 17.44 9.74 -9.64
N PHE A 28 16.97 9.32 -8.47
CA PHE A 28 15.86 9.96 -7.74
C PHE A 28 16.34 11.10 -6.82
N GLY A 29 17.60 11.52 -6.92
CA GLY A 29 18.16 12.52 -6.04
C GLY A 29 18.46 12.00 -4.62
N THR A 30 18.63 12.93 -3.69
CA THR A 30 18.85 12.59 -2.28
C THR A 30 17.50 12.57 -1.57
N PRO A 31 17.12 11.47 -0.92
CA PRO A 31 15.88 11.40 -0.16
C PRO A 31 15.81 12.47 0.93
N GLU A 32 14.68 13.13 1.10
CA GLU A 32 14.43 14.08 2.20
C GLU A 32 14.47 13.38 3.56
N LYS A 33 13.98 12.13 3.59
CA LYS A 33 13.98 11.26 4.76
C LYS A 33 14.55 9.90 4.39
N THR A 34 15.53 9.43 5.13
CA THR A 34 16.21 8.16 4.87
C THR A 34 15.66 7.00 5.71
N ASP A 35 15.21 7.28 6.94
CA ASP A 35 14.60 6.27 7.82
C ASP A 35 13.10 6.19 7.54
N ILE A 36 12.69 5.14 6.84
CA ILE A 36 11.32 4.92 6.39
C ILE A 36 10.70 3.74 7.12
N SER A 37 9.46 3.92 7.58
CA SER A 37 8.67 2.88 8.24
C SER A 37 7.44 2.51 7.41
N ILE A 38 7.21 1.19 7.25
CA ILE A 38 6.08 0.63 6.51
C ILE A 38 5.29 -0.32 7.40
N GLN A 39 3.99 -0.07 7.56
CA GLN A 39 3.05 -0.98 8.20
C GLN A 39 2.38 -1.85 7.13
N LEU A 40 2.59 -3.17 7.21
CA LEU A 40 1.89 -4.11 6.34
C LEU A 40 0.46 -4.35 6.82
N LYS A 41 -0.42 -4.72 5.90
CA LYS A 41 -1.83 -5.04 6.19
C LYS A 41 -1.98 -6.28 7.04
N TRP A 42 -1.10 -7.27 6.87
CA TRP A 42 -1.25 -8.58 7.51
C TRP A 42 0.09 -9.16 7.97
N LEU A 43 0.02 -10.34 8.56
CA LEU A 43 1.19 -11.14 8.93
C LEU A 43 2.07 -11.43 7.69
N PRO A 44 3.38 -11.72 7.88
CA PRO A 44 4.28 -12.04 6.78
C PRO A 44 3.75 -13.21 5.95
N GLN A 45 3.46 -12.94 4.67
CA GLN A 45 2.93 -13.87 3.68
C GLN A 45 3.54 -13.59 2.31
N ALA A 46 3.33 -14.50 1.36
CA ALA A 46 3.87 -14.40 0.00
C ALA A 46 3.51 -13.08 -0.72
N GLN A 47 2.35 -12.51 -0.43
CA GLN A 47 1.93 -11.23 -1.01
C GLN A 47 2.85 -10.06 -0.64
N PHE A 48 3.58 -10.14 0.46
CA PHE A 48 4.52 -9.11 0.92
C PHE A 48 5.97 -9.44 0.57
N MET A 49 6.21 -10.51 -0.17
CA MET A 49 7.56 -11.00 -0.46
C MET A 49 8.44 -9.91 -1.10
N GLY A 50 7.87 -9.05 -1.97
CA GLY A 50 8.60 -7.96 -2.62
C GLY A 50 9.28 -7.03 -1.63
N TYR A 51 8.60 -6.65 -0.54
CA TYR A 51 9.16 -5.80 0.50
C TYR A 51 10.34 -6.46 1.23
N TYR A 52 10.17 -7.73 1.62
CA TYR A 52 11.21 -8.47 2.34
C TYR A 52 12.40 -8.79 1.45
N VAL A 53 12.18 -9.13 0.17
CA VAL A 53 13.26 -9.34 -0.80
C VAL A 53 14.05 -8.05 -1.04
N ALA A 54 13.36 -6.92 -1.18
CA ALA A 54 14.02 -5.62 -1.33
C ALA A 54 14.89 -5.28 -0.12
N LEU A 55 14.44 -5.62 1.09
CA LEU A 55 15.20 -5.44 2.32
C LEU A 55 16.41 -6.38 2.37
N ASP A 56 16.21 -7.68 2.10
CA ASP A 56 17.26 -8.72 2.15
C ASP A 56 18.35 -8.50 1.08
N LYS A 57 17.95 -8.11 -0.12
CA LYS A 57 18.88 -7.82 -1.24
C LYS A 57 19.56 -6.46 -1.14
N GLY A 58 19.15 -5.62 -0.19
CA GLY A 58 19.74 -4.30 -0.01
C GLY A 58 19.24 -3.23 -0.98
N TYR A 59 18.20 -3.47 -1.76
CA TYR A 59 17.68 -2.50 -2.74
C TYR A 59 17.26 -1.17 -2.11
N TYR A 60 16.72 -1.21 -0.89
CA TYR A 60 16.43 0.02 -0.16
C TYR A 60 17.69 0.80 0.19
N LYS A 61 18.77 0.10 0.62
CA LYS A 61 20.06 0.73 0.93
C LYS A 61 20.72 1.33 -0.30
N ASP A 62 20.61 0.62 -1.44
CA ASP A 62 21.13 1.11 -2.73
C ASP A 62 20.41 2.39 -3.17
N ALA A 63 19.13 2.53 -2.78
CA ALA A 63 18.34 3.76 -2.95
C ALA A 63 18.56 4.81 -1.85
N GLY A 64 19.49 4.59 -0.92
CA GLY A 64 19.77 5.50 0.20
C GLY A 64 18.76 5.46 1.34
N LEU A 65 17.95 4.40 1.43
CA LEU A 65 16.89 4.26 2.42
C LEU A 65 17.20 3.20 3.47
N ASN A 66 16.84 3.50 4.70
CA ASN A 66 16.83 2.56 5.83
C ASN A 66 15.37 2.22 6.16
N VAL A 67 14.87 1.10 5.64
CA VAL A 67 13.47 0.73 5.71
C VAL A 67 13.20 -0.24 6.86
N THR A 68 12.22 0.10 7.70
CA THR A 68 11.67 -0.77 8.74
C THR A 68 10.30 -1.28 8.30
N ILE A 69 10.14 -2.59 8.23
CA ILE A 69 8.88 -3.24 7.87
C ILE A 69 8.24 -3.81 9.13
N THR A 70 7.05 -3.31 9.46
CA THR A 70 6.25 -3.77 10.60
C THR A 70 5.12 -4.67 10.09
N PRO A 71 5.06 -5.94 10.54
CA PRO A 71 3.97 -6.83 10.21
C PRO A 71 2.63 -6.29 10.71
N GLY A 72 1.57 -6.54 9.94
CA GLY A 72 0.20 -6.27 10.35
C GLY A 72 -0.46 -7.42 11.10
N GLY A 73 -1.77 -7.33 11.25
CA GLY A 73 -2.60 -8.34 11.88
C GLY A 73 -4.03 -7.84 12.06
N GLY A 74 -4.91 -8.70 12.59
CA GLY A 74 -6.33 -8.37 12.69
C GLY A 74 -6.67 -7.13 13.53
N ASP A 75 -5.85 -6.83 14.54
CA ASP A 75 -6.08 -5.73 15.48
C ASP A 75 -5.28 -4.46 15.13
N ILE A 76 -4.51 -4.48 14.04
CA ILE A 76 -3.67 -3.36 13.61
C ILE A 76 -4.34 -2.66 12.42
N SER A 77 -4.60 -1.35 12.58
CA SER A 77 -5.09 -0.50 11.51
C SER A 77 -3.92 0.28 10.88
N GLU A 78 -3.48 -0.15 9.71
CA GLU A 78 -2.43 0.50 8.94
C GLU A 78 -2.82 1.92 8.51
N THR A 79 -4.09 2.14 8.17
CA THR A 79 -4.60 3.48 7.83
C THR A 79 -4.54 4.44 9.01
N THR A 80 -4.89 3.96 10.20
CA THR A 80 -4.77 4.75 11.43
C THR A 80 -3.30 5.02 11.78
N ALA A 81 -2.41 4.05 11.59
CA ALA A 81 -0.99 4.21 11.88
C ALA A 81 -0.34 5.29 10.99
N VAL A 82 -0.70 5.35 9.70
CA VAL A 82 -0.25 6.41 8.79
C VAL A 82 -0.88 7.75 9.17
N ASN A 83 -2.19 7.79 9.36
CA ASN A 83 -2.90 9.03 9.69
C ASN A 83 -2.39 9.70 10.98
N ASN A 84 -1.94 8.91 11.94
CA ASN A 84 -1.37 9.40 13.20
C ASN A 84 0.14 9.67 13.14
N GLY A 85 0.78 9.43 11.98
CA GLY A 85 2.23 9.60 11.82
C GLY A 85 3.08 8.58 12.58
N THR A 86 2.50 7.45 12.99
CA THR A 86 3.24 6.36 13.65
C THR A 86 4.16 5.64 12.67
N VAL A 87 3.75 5.55 11.41
CA VAL A 87 4.52 5.04 10.29
C VAL A 87 4.39 5.97 9.09
N ASP A 88 5.35 5.90 8.16
CA ASP A 88 5.36 6.75 6.97
C ASP A 88 4.42 6.21 5.87
N PHE A 89 4.38 4.89 5.71
CA PHE A 89 3.57 4.23 4.71
C PHE A 89 2.76 3.08 5.31
N GLY A 90 1.59 2.84 4.73
CA GLY A 90 0.74 1.69 5.05
C GLY A 90 0.36 0.92 3.80
N GLN A 91 0.52 -0.40 3.82
CA GLN A 91 -0.01 -1.24 2.76
C GLN A 91 -1.42 -1.66 3.14
N THR A 92 -2.39 -1.27 2.33
CA THR A 92 -3.80 -1.54 2.59
C THR A 92 -4.55 -1.98 1.32
N TRP A 93 -5.82 -2.29 1.45
CA TRP A 93 -6.73 -2.49 0.33
C TRP A 93 -7.41 -1.17 -0.03
N VAL A 94 -7.64 -0.93 -1.31
CA VAL A 94 -8.30 0.29 -1.80
C VAL A 94 -9.65 0.54 -1.11
N SER A 95 -10.42 -0.52 -0.83
CA SER A 95 -11.68 -0.42 -0.10
C SER A 95 -11.52 0.16 1.32
N ASN A 96 -10.43 -0.19 1.99
CA ASN A 96 -10.13 0.33 3.33
C ASN A 96 -9.67 1.79 3.26
N LEU A 97 -8.87 2.15 2.25
CA LEU A 97 -8.46 3.53 2.01
C LEU A 97 -9.68 4.43 1.78
N ILE A 98 -10.58 4.04 0.87
CA ILE A 98 -11.83 4.77 0.60
C ILE A 98 -12.68 4.94 1.87
N ALA A 99 -12.78 3.88 2.69
CA ALA A 99 -13.55 3.94 3.92
C ALA A 99 -12.89 4.86 4.97
N ALA A 100 -11.58 4.85 5.07
CA ALA A 100 -10.82 5.68 5.98
C ALA A 100 -10.93 7.17 5.61
N ASP A 101 -10.78 7.48 4.33
CA ASP A 101 -10.91 8.83 3.79
C ASP A 101 -12.35 9.36 3.95
N ALA A 102 -13.37 8.57 3.62
CA ALA A 102 -14.76 8.91 3.88
C ALA A 102 -15.07 9.11 5.38
N GLY A 103 -14.26 8.50 6.25
CA GLY A 103 -14.27 8.69 7.70
C GLY A 103 -13.58 9.97 8.17
N GLY A 104 -12.88 10.67 7.29
CA GLY A 104 -12.19 11.94 7.54
C GLY A 104 -10.69 11.80 7.82
N MET A 105 -10.07 10.66 7.49
CA MET A 105 -8.61 10.52 7.45
C MET A 105 -8.08 11.16 6.16
N ASP A 106 -6.96 11.87 6.25
CA ASP A 106 -6.29 12.49 5.11
C ASP A 106 -5.19 11.55 4.61
N LEU A 107 -5.56 10.68 3.68
CA LEU A 107 -4.68 9.63 3.15
C LEU A 107 -4.71 9.62 1.63
N VAL A 108 -3.56 9.40 1.00
CA VAL A 108 -3.44 9.28 -0.45
C VAL A 108 -2.81 7.95 -0.86
N GLU A 109 -3.25 7.40 -1.97
CA GLU A 109 -2.62 6.24 -2.62
C GLU A 109 -1.44 6.72 -3.47
N VAL A 110 -0.24 6.27 -3.15
CA VAL A 110 0.98 6.62 -3.88
C VAL A 110 1.44 5.52 -4.83
N SER A 111 1.00 4.28 -4.62
CA SER A 111 1.36 3.15 -5.48
C SER A 111 0.39 2.00 -5.35
N GLN A 112 0.00 1.41 -6.48
CA GLN A 112 -0.80 0.19 -6.54
C GLN A 112 0.05 -0.99 -7.00
N LEU A 113 0.34 -1.90 -6.06
CA LEU A 113 1.21 -3.05 -6.32
C LEU A 113 0.51 -4.16 -7.11
N PHE A 114 -0.78 -4.40 -6.85
CA PHE A 114 -1.59 -5.40 -7.54
C PHE A 114 -2.69 -4.72 -8.34
N GLN A 115 -2.63 -4.83 -9.65
CA GLN A 115 -3.62 -4.21 -10.55
C GLN A 115 -4.88 -5.06 -10.75
N ARG A 116 -4.89 -6.28 -10.21
CA ARG A 116 -6.04 -7.20 -10.27
C ARG A 116 -6.22 -7.85 -8.91
N SER A 117 -7.48 -8.02 -8.52
CA SER A 117 -7.81 -8.79 -7.32
C SER A 117 -7.47 -10.27 -7.52
N GLY A 118 -6.86 -10.89 -6.53
CA GLY A 118 -6.71 -12.34 -6.42
C GLY A 118 -7.85 -12.99 -5.61
N LEU A 119 -8.94 -12.26 -5.37
CA LEU A 119 -10.09 -12.78 -4.64
C LEU A 119 -10.91 -13.68 -5.56
N ASP A 120 -10.97 -14.96 -5.21
CA ASP A 120 -11.76 -15.97 -5.89
C ASP A 120 -12.92 -16.44 -5.01
N LEU A 121 -14.09 -16.61 -5.63
CA LEU A 121 -15.22 -17.27 -4.99
C LEU A 121 -15.10 -18.78 -5.20
N VAL A 122 -14.80 -19.50 -4.12
CA VAL A 122 -14.68 -20.97 -4.15
C VAL A 122 -15.95 -21.59 -3.61
N TYR A 123 -16.52 -22.53 -4.35
CA TYR A 123 -17.70 -23.28 -3.95
C TYR A 123 -17.55 -24.78 -4.25
N LYS A 124 -18.27 -25.59 -3.50
CA LYS A 124 -18.30 -27.04 -3.72
C LYS A 124 -19.29 -27.38 -4.83
N LEU A 125 -18.81 -28.02 -5.89
CA LEU A 125 -19.56 -28.25 -7.13
C LEU A 125 -20.88 -29.03 -6.90
N ASP A 126 -20.89 -29.91 -5.88
CA ASP A 126 -22.06 -30.74 -5.55
C ASP A 126 -23.19 -29.96 -4.87
N THR A 127 -22.88 -28.77 -4.33
CA THR A 127 -23.83 -27.97 -3.54
C THR A 127 -24.34 -26.74 -4.25
N PHE A 128 -23.69 -26.33 -5.32
CA PHE A 128 -24.07 -25.16 -6.09
C PHE A 128 -24.17 -25.52 -7.58
N LYS A 129 -25.38 -25.47 -8.11
CA LYS A 129 -25.63 -25.51 -9.57
C LYS A 129 -25.97 -24.10 -10.00
N ALA A 130 -25.11 -23.48 -10.81
CA ALA A 130 -25.48 -22.27 -11.54
C ALA A 130 -26.54 -22.66 -12.58
N GLU A 131 -27.74 -22.06 -12.51
CA GLU A 131 -28.75 -22.12 -13.55
C GLU A 131 -28.35 -21.20 -14.70
#